data_34dc452d2f24b6b9cf8c31280f64527b
#
_entry.id   34dc452d2f24b6b9cf8c31280f64527b
#
_cell.length_a   1.000
_cell.length_b   1.000
_cell.length_c   1.000
_cell.angle_alpha   90.00
_cell.angle_beta   90.00
_cell.angle_gamma   90.00
#
_symmetry.space_group_name_H-M   'P 1'
#
loop_
_entity.id
_entity.type
_entity.pdbx_description
1 polymer ?
#
loop_
_entity_poly.entity_id
_entity_poly.type
_entity_poly.pdbx_seq_one_letter_code
_entity_poly.pdbx_strand_id
1 'polypeptide(L)'
;MDYITYRRFKGKSISGDVNIPYGTILQEHEKFLYLDGKPICCVTSENGWNHFRPLTDEGKYRQEILEKLYRWYEKHGCGEDFVDELWPGQENGYWKNRLRTASTERLEKIYQEKFGVIPCMQ
;
A
#
# COMPACT_ATOMS: atom_id res chain seq x y z
N MET A 1 5.42 14.88 -10.11
CA MET A 1 4.93 13.48 -10.15
C MET A 1 4.46 13.09 -8.76
N ASP A 2 3.35 12.38 -8.67
CA ASP A 2 2.86 11.92 -7.39
C ASP A 2 3.48 10.58 -7.01
N TYR A 3 3.77 10.41 -5.73
CA TYR A 3 4.20 9.15 -5.15
C TYR A 3 3.19 8.70 -4.11
N ILE A 4 3.13 7.40 -3.87
CA ILE A 4 2.25 6.83 -2.86
C ILE A 4 3.07 6.06 -1.84
N THR A 5 2.65 6.13 -0.58
CA THR A 5 3.25 5.37 0.51
C THR A 5 2.72 3.94 0.44
N TYR A 6 3.56 3.01 0.00
CA TYR A 6 3.16 1.60 -0.09
C TYR A 6 3.53 0.81 1.16
N ARG A 7 4.33 1.39 2.04
CA ARG A 7 4.68 0.85 3.36
C ARG A 7 4.77 2.01 4.34
N ARG A 8 4.10 1.90 5.48
CA ARG A 8 4.12 2.96 6.50
C ARG A 8 5.55 3.40 6.79
N PHE A 9 5.77 4.70 6.78
CA PHE A 9 7.04 5.29 7.15
C PHE A 9 6.91 5.98 8.51
N LYS A 10 7.55 5.42 9.52
CA LYS A 10 7.61 5.99 10.86
C LYS A 10 9.06 6.13 11.25
N GLY A 11 9.52 7.35 11.43
CA GLY A 11 10.90 7.61 11.77
C GLY A 11 11.32 9.03 11.44
N LYS A 12 12.62 9.23 11.30
CA LYS A 12 13.18 10.55 11.00
C LYS A 12 13.15 10.85 9.51
N SER A 13 12.53 11.94 9.15
CA SER A 13 12.59 12.53 7.83
C SER A 13 13.54 13.72 7.83
N ILE A 14 13.72 14.36 6.67
CA ILE A 14 14.45 15.63 6.56
C ILE A 14 13.80 16.70 7.45
N SER A 15 12.50 16.65 7.62
CA SER A 15 11.72 17.62 8.40
C SER A 15 11.45 17.19 9.85
N GLY A 16 12.14 16.15 10.34
CA GLY A 16 11.99 15.63 11.69
C GLY A 16 11.20 14.32 11.73
N ASP A 17 10.75 13.93 12.92
CA ASP A 17 10.01 12.69 13.08
C ASP A 17 8.63 12.77 12.42
N VAL A 18 8.31 11.74 11.65
CA VAL A 18 7.04 11.64 10.93
C VAL A 18 6.44 10.24 11.09
N ASN A 19 5.13 10.16 10.92
CA ASN A 19 4.42 8.90 10.81
C ASN A 19 3.48 9.03 9.61
N ILE A 20 3.92 8.45 8.48
CA ILE A 20 3.19 8.54 7.22
C ILE A 20 2.49 7.20 6.98
N PRO A 21 1.16 7.15 7.09
CA PRO A 21 0.43 5.90 6.92
C PRO A 21 0.43 5.44 5.47
N TYR A 22 0.22 4.15 5.29
CA TYR A 22 0.01 3.54 3.99
C TYR A 22 -1.09 4.27 3.21
N GLY A 23 -0.86 4.48 1.92
CA GLY A 23 -1.82 5.14 1.05
C GLY A 23 -1.72 6.65 0.99
N THR A 24 -0.85 7.26 1.80
CA THR A 24 -0.63 8.71 1.76
C THR A 24 0.07 9.09 0.46
N ILE A 25 -0.43 10.15 -0.19
CA ILE A 25 0.13 10.64 -1.45
C ILE A 25 1.10 11.78 -1.15
N LEU A 26 2.31 11.68 -1.72
CA LEU A 26 3.34 12.70 -1.63
C LEU A 26 3.63 13.24 -3.04
N GLN A 27 4.20 14.43 -3.10
CA GLN A 27 4.60 15.02 -4.37
C GLN A 27 6.11 15.02 -4.50
N GLU A 28 6.59 14.56 -5.66
CA GLU A 28 8.01 14.59 -5.99
C GLU A 28 8.36 15.90 -6.70
N HIS A 29 9.43 16.53 -6.23
CA HIS A 29 9.99 17.71 -6.86
C HIS A 29 11.52 17.63 -6.73
N GLU A 30 12.21 17.66 -7.84
CA GLU A 30 13.69 17.59 -7.89
C GLU A 30 14.26 16.40 -7.11
N LYS A 31 13.63 15.23 -7.26
CA LYS A 31 14.00 13.96 -6.61
C LYS A 31 13.75 13.90 -5.10
N PHE A 32 13.07 14.89 -4.53
CA PHE A 32 12.64 14.87 -3.14
C PHE A 32 11.14 14.68 -3.04
N LEU A 33 10.71 13.96 -2.02
CA LEU A 33 9.30 13.76 -1.72
C LEU A 33 8.85 14.78 -0.69
N TYR A 34 7.72 15.41 -0.94
CA TYR A 34 7.13 16.45 -0.08
C TYR A 34 5.74 16.02 0.40
N LEU A 35 5.49 16.24 1.67
CA LEU A 35 4.17 16.07 2.28
C LEU A 35 3.79 17.39 2.94
N ASP A 36 2.66 17.98 2.50
CA ASP A 36 2.19 19.29 2.99
C ASP A 36 3.27 20.37 2.93
N GLY A 37 4.05 20.37 1.84
CA GLY A 37 5.11 21.33 1.61
C GLY A 37 6.41 21.09 2.38
N LYS A 38 6.48 19.99 3.14
CA LYS A 38 7.68 19.63 3.92
C LYS A 38 8.44 18.48 3.24
N PRO A 39 9.77 18.63 3.06
CA PRO A 39 10.57 17.54 2.50
C PRO A 39 10.67 16.36 3.45
N ILE A 40 10.47 15.16 2.92
CA ILE A 40 10.50 13.92 3.69
C ILE A 40 11.79 13.16 3.45
N CYS A 41 12.09 12.82 2.19
CA CYS A 41 13.29 12.09 1.83
C CYS A 41 13.55 12.21 0.33
N CYS A 42 14.75 11.81 -0.08
CA CYS A 42 15.10 11.68 -1.50
C CYS A 42 14.48 10.38 -2.03
N VAL A 43 13.98 10.40 -3.27
CA VAL A 43 13.37 9.21 -3.90
C VAL A 43 14.38 8.07 -4.07
N THR A 44 15.67 8.38 -4.19
CA THR A 44 16.73 7.38 -4.33
C THR A 44 17.35 6.97 -3.01
N SER A 45 16.94 7.57 -1.89
CA SER A 45 17.42 7.17 -0.57
C SER A 45 16.82 5.81 -0.17
N GLU A 46 17.42 5.17 0.83
CA GLU A 46 16.93 3.91 1.36
C GLU A 46 15.46 4.02 1.81
N ASN A 47 15.12 5.10 2.51
CA ASN A 47 13.75 5.34 2.94
C ASN A 47 12.81 5.56 1.76
N GLY A 48 13.22 6.33 0.76
CA GLY A 48 12.42 6.55 -0.44
C GLY A 48 12.17 5.25 -1.18
N TRP A 49 13.19 4.44 -1.35
CA TRP A 49 13.11 3.17 -2.04
C TRP A 49 12.25 2.14 -1.30
N ASN A 50 12.33 2.10 0.02
CA ASN A 50 11.64 1.09 0.83
C ASN A 50 10.18 1.42 1.12
N HIS A 51 9.78 2.69 1.11
CA HIS A 51 8.46 3.09 1.59
C HIS A 51 7.57 3.74 0.54
N PHE A 52 8.12 4.25 -0.56
CA PHE A 52 7.38 5.05 -1.52
C PHE A 52 7.55 4.54 -2.94
N ARG A 53 6.49 4.68 -3.74
CA ARG A 53 6.49 4.27 -5.15
C ARG A 53 5.82 5.34 -6.00
N PRO A 54 6.25 5.52 -7.27
CA PRO A 54 5.55 6.41 -8.18
C PRO A 54 4.09 6.00 -8.34
N LEU A 55 3.19 6.99 -8.30
CA LEU A 55 1.77 6.75 -8.48
C LEU A 55 1.46 6.77 -9.98
N THR A 56 1.54 5.60 -10.58
CA THR A 56 1.18 5.39 -11.99
C THR A 56 -0.30 5.03 -12.10
N ASP A 57 -0.83 4.96 -13.33
CA ASP A 57 -2.21 4.50 -13.55
C ASP A 57 -2.41 3.08 -13.02
N GLU A 58 -1.41 2.20 -13.20
CA GLU A 58 -1.43 0.87 -12.62
C GLU A 58 -1.43 0.92 -11.09
N GLY A 59 -0.64 1.80 -10.51
CA GLY A 59 -0.60 2.01 -9.06
C GLY A 59 -1.94 2.49 -8.50
N LYS A 60 -2.61 3.39 -9.19
CA LYS A 60 -3.96 3.85 -8.82
C LYS A 60 -4.96 2.71 -8.87
N TYR A 61 -4.91 1.91 -9.91
CA TYR A 61 -5.78 0.75 -10.08
C TYR A 61 -5.57 -0.26 -8.94
N ARG A 62 -4.31 -0.61 -8.66
CA ARG A 62 -3.99 -1.49 -7.53
C ARG A 62 -4.51 -0.95 -6.21
N GLN A 63 -4.33 0.33 -5.98
CA GLN A 63 -4.76 0.97 -4.73
C GLN A 63 -6.26 0.89 -4.54
N GLU A 64 -7.04 1.09 -5.59
CA GLU A 64 -8.49 0.96 -5.52
C GLU A 64 -8.91 -0.47 -5.15
N ILE A 65 -8.28 -1.47 -5.75
CA ILE A 65 -8.54 -2.87 -5.43
C ILE A 65 -8.17 -3.15 -3.97
N LEU A 66 -7.00 -2.72 -3.53
CA LEU A 66 -6.54 -2.94 -2.16
C LEU A 66 -7.47 -2.31 -1.13
N GLU A 67 -7.91 -1.09 -1.34
CA GLU A 67 -8.83 -0.41 -0.42
C GLU A 67 -10.15 -1.18 -0.27
N LYS A 68 -10.70 -1.64 -1.37
CA LYS A 68 -11.94 -2.42 -1.36
C LYS A 68 -11.76 -3.77 -0.68
N LEU A 69 -10.64 -4.45 -0.94
CA LEU A 69 -10.33 -5.72 -0.31
C LEU A 69 -10.07 -5.56 1.19
N TYR A 70 -9.38 -4.53 1.60
CA TYR A 70 -9.15 -4.25 3.02
C TYR A 70 -10.47 -4.07 3.76
N ARG A 71 -11.41 -3.30 3.20
CA ARG A 71 -12.74 -3.12 3.80
C ARG A 71 -13.50 -4.42 3.89
N TRP A 72 -13.41 -5.24 2.84
CA TRP A 72 -14.09 -6.54 2.83
C TRP A 72 -13.55 -7.46 3.92
N TYR A 73 -12.21 -7.58 4.03
CA TYR A 73 -11.57 -8.43 5.03
C TYR A 73 -11.76 -7.91 6.45
N GLU A 74 -11.78 -6.60 6.65
CA GLU A 74 -12.06 -6.00 7.96
C GLU A 74 -13.46 -6.36 8.45
N LYS A 75 -14.41 -6.44 7.53
CA LYS A 75 -15.80 -6.77 7.84
C LYS A 75 -16.02 -8.27 8.03
N HIS A 76 -15.38 -9.11 7.22
CA HIS A 76 -15.65 -10.55 7.17
C HIS A 76 -14.54 -11.41 7.80
N GLY A 77 -13.40 -10.83 8.11
CA GLY A 77 -12.21 -11.56 8.53
C GLY A 77 -11.50 -12.22 7.35
N CYS A 78 -10.29 -12.72 7.58
CA CYS A 78 -9.51 -13.36 6.51
C CYS A 78 -9.91 -14.82 6.26
N GLY A 79 -10.65 -15.42 7.20
CA GLY A 79 -11.12 -16.80 7.07
C GLY A 79 -9.98 -17.76 6.80
N GLU A 80 -10.15 -18.60 5.76
CA GLU A 80 -9.14 -19.57 5.35
C GLU A 80 -8.23 -19.05 4.22
N ASP A 81 -8.45 -17.83 3.73
CA ASP A 81 -7.74 -17.31 2.55
C ASP A 81 -6.22 -17.25 2.74
N PHE A 82 -5.75 -17.04 3.97
CA PHE A 82 -4.33 -16.90 4.28
C PHE A 82 -3.86 -17.82 5.39
N VAL A 83 -4.65 -18.85 5.73
CA VAL A 83 -4.33 -19.77 6.85
C VAL A 83 -2.98 -20.46 6.66
N ASP A 84 -2.72 -20.95 5.46
CA ASP A 84 -1.50 -21.68 5.15
C ASP A 84 -0.24 -20.79 5.16
N GLU A 85 -0.44 -19.51 5.17
CA GLU A 85 0.63 -18.52 5.14
C GLU A 85 0.91 -17.91 6.52
N LEU A 86 0.12 -18.30 7.53
CA LEU A 86 0.28 -17.78 8.88
C LEU A 86 1.36 -18.54 9.65
N TRP A 87 2.29 -17.81 10.20
CA TRP A 87 3.30 -18.35 11.12
C TRP A 87 2.77 -18.27 12.54
N PRO A 88 3.21 -19.19 13.42
CA PRO A 88 2.83 -19.09 14.83
C PRO A 88 3.16 -17.70 15.41
N GLY A 89 2.18 -17.07 16.04
CA GLY A 89 2.33 -15.74 16.61
C GLY A 89 2.03 -14.58 15.67
N GLN A 90 1.71 -14.85 14.41
CA GLN A 90 1.21 -13.81 13.50
C GLN A 90 -0.30 -13.70 13.62
N GLU A 91 -0.74 -12.52 14.04
CA GLU A 91 -2.14 -12.25 14.31
C GLU A 91 -2.76 -11.32 13.28
N ASN A 92 -3.88 -10.72 13.65
CA ASN A 92 -4.68 -9.81 12.84
C ASN A 92 -3.85 -8.78 12.09
N GLY A 93 -4.09 -8.65 10.80
CA GLY A 93 -3.38 -7.70 9.93
C GLY A 93 -2.32 -8.33 9.03
N TYR A 94 -1.96 -9.60 9.24
CA TYR A 94 -1.04 -10.32 8.35
C TYR A 94 -1.56 -10.32 6.91
N TRP A 95 -2.84 -10.52 6.73
CA TRP A 95 -3.47 -10.54 5.42
C TRP A 95 -3.30 -9.21 4.66
N LYS A 96 -3.22 -8.08 5.38
CA LYS A 96 -2.96 -6.78 4.75
C LYS A 96 -1.59 -6.75 4.06
N ASN A 97 -0.57 -7.28 4.71
CA ASN A 97 0.76 -7.38 4.13
C ASN A 97 0.78 -8.30 2.91
N ARG A 98 0.07 -9.42 2.99
CA ARG A 98 0.00 -10.36 1.87
C ARG A 98 -0.70 -9.74 0.66
N LEU A 99 -1.80 -9.06 0.87
CA LEU A 99 -2.49 -8.33 -0.21
C LEU A 99 -1.61 -7.26 -0.81
N ARG A 100 -0.96 -6.47 0.02
CA ARG A 100 -0.12 -5.36 -0.43
C ARG A 100 1.05 -5.82 -1.29
N THR A 101 1.61 -6.99 -0.99
CA THR A 101 2.75 -7.55 -1.72
C THR A 101 2.34 -8.50 -2.86
N ALA A 102 1.05 -8.80 -3.00
CA ALA A 102 0.56 -9.67 -4.06
C ALA A 102 0.67 -9.01 -5.44
N SER A 103 0.80 -9.83 -6.48
CA SER A 103 0.77 -9.32 -7.85
C SER A 103 -0.59 -8.74 -8.19
N THR A 104 -0.64 -7.87 -9.18
CA THR A 104 -1.90 -7.28 -9.64
C THR A 104 -2.87 -8.38 -10.11
N GLU A 105 -2.36 -9.39 -10.81
CA GLU A 105 -3.18 -10.52 -11.26
C GLU A 105 -3.81 -11.29 -10.11
N ARG A 106 -3.07 -11.52 -9.04
CA ARG A 106 -3.59 -12.19 -7.84
C ARG A 106 -4.65 -11.33 -7.16
N LEU A 107 -4.43 -10.03 -7.07
CA LEU A 107 -5.41 -9.09 -6.51
C LEU A 107 -6.71 -9.09 -7.31
N GLU A 108 -6.61 -9.11 -8.63
CA GLU A 108 -7.79 -9.18 -9.50
C GLU A 108 -8.58 -10.47 -9.29
N LYS A 109 -7.91 -11.59 -9.15
CA LYS A 109 -8.56 -12.88 -8.85
C LYS A 109 -9.28 -12.86 -7.51
N ILE A 110 -8.62 -12.37 -6.47
CA ILE A 110 -9.22 -12.25 -5.14
C ILE A 110 -10.43 -11.32 -5.19
N TYR A 111 -10.30 -10.20 -5.86
CA TYR A 111 -11.39 -9.24 -6.02
C TYR A 111 -12.60 -9.90 -6.71
N GLN A 112 -12.37 -10.64 -7.79
CA GLN A 112 -13.42 -11.35 -8.49
C GLN A 112 -14.11 -12.39 -7.61
N GLU A 113 -13.36 -13.13 -6.80
CA GLU A 113 -13.91 -14.09 -5.84
C GLU A 113 -14.81 -13.44 -4.80
N LYS A 114 -14.40 -12.26 -4.29
CA LYS A 114 -15.13 -11.57 -3.21
C LYS A 114 -16.31 -10.75 -3.71
N PHE A 115 -16.21 -10.13 -4.85
CA PHE A 115 -17.21 -9.20 -5.37
C PHE A 115 -17.99 -9.75 -6.58
N GLY A 116 -17.55 -10.86 -7.16
CA GLY A 116 -18.22 -11.49 -8.30
C GLY A 116 -18.08 -10.75 -9.62
N VAL A 117 -17.28 -9.68 -9.66
CA VAL A 117 -17.04 -8.87 -10.86
C VAL A 117 -15.56 -8.60 -11.02
N ILE A 118 -15.14 -8.34 -12.26
CA ILE A 118 -13.77 -7.95 -12.56
C ILE A 118 -13.61 -6.46 -12.25
N PRO A 119 -12.53 -6.04 -11.55
CA PRO A 119 -12.33 -4.61 -11.27
C PRO A 119 -12.12 -3.85 -12.59
N CYS A 120 -12.74 -2.67 -12.66
CA CYS A 120 -12.59 -1.80 -13.82
C CYS A 120 -11.67 -0.63 -13.48
N MET A 121 -10.70 -0.37 -14.36
CA MET A 121 -9.87 0.81 -14.27
C MET A 121 -10.67 1.99 -14.83
N GLN A 122 -10.82 3.01 -14.01
CA GLN A 122 -11.48 4.25 -14.42
C GLN A 122 -10.48 5.39 -14.49
#